data_33b19f87c72291e4f28f1438524b8010
#
_entry.id   33b19f87c72291e4f28f1438524b8010
#
_cell.length_a   1.000
_cell.length_b   1.000
_cell.length_c   1.000
_cell.angle_alpha   90.00
_cell.angle_beta   90.00
_cell.angle_gamma   90.00
#
_symmetry.space_group_name_H-M   'P 1'
#
loop_
_entity.id
_entity.type
_entity.pdbx_description
1 polymer ?
#
loop_
_entity_poly.entity_id
_entity_poly.type
_entity_poly.pdbx_seq_one_letter_code
_entity_poly.pdbx_strand_id
1 'polypeptide(L)'
;PGFADAPPWRPTVVVLGSLTLLIAGWRALREYDLKLVLAYGTVSQLGMITVMVGTGGGDMMLAGLGLLCAHAMFKATLFMVVGVIDHATGTRDIRELAWLGARSPALLVIAAAAAASMAGLPPFFGFVAKEADFETLLHSPQLGGSAPFVLAAIVLGSTFTFMYSLRVVWGGFARKGQPEPSPLVARMHRPSVVFLASPAVLATAGLLFGVFPSPLDSALSSYARTLSGGVDYYLALWHGFGLPVVLSAVVIGVGTAAFFGRRRLPRLRSRWLSLGDADERYDAVVRAADRLSLRATGVTQRGSI
;
A
#
# COMPACT_ATOMS: atom_id res chain seq x y z
N PRO A 1 25.16 3.65 -0.41
CA PRO A 1 26.21 3.23 -1.32
C PRO A 1 27.22 2.26 -0.66
N GLY A 2 27.74 2.52 0.56
CA GLY A 2 28.80 1.74 1.17
C GLY A 2 28.46 0.30 1.58
N PHE A 3 27.18 -0.05 1.70
CA PHE A 3 26.73 -1.39 2.11
C PHE A 3 26.11 -2.19 0.96
N ALA A 4 25.86 -1.58 -0.19
CA ALA A 4 25.16 -2.23 -1.31
C ALA A 4 25.91 -3.47 -1.84
N ASP A 5 27.24 -3.48 -1.73
CA ASP A 5 28.11 -4.58 -2.16
C ASP A 5 28.41 -5.59 -1.04
N ALA A 6 27.93 -5.35 0.18
CA ALA A 6 28.08 -6.30 1.29
C ALA A 6 27.21 -7.55 1.02
N PRO A 7 27.81 -8.78 1.04
CA PRO A 7 27.08 -9.99 0.68
C PRO A 7 25.74 -10.21 1.37
N PRO A 8 25.56 -9.89 2.68
CA PRO A 8 24.28 -10.09 3.35
C PRO A 8 23.25 -9.00 3.09
N TRP A 9 23.62 -7.84 2.54
CA TRP A 9 22.71 -6.69 2.38
C TRP A 9 21.50 -7.01 1.50
N ARG A 10 21.77 -7.38 0.25
CA ARG A 10 20.71 -7.59 -0.75
C ARG A 10 19.74 -8.71 -0.35
N PRO A 11 20.20 -9.92 0.05
CA PRO A 11 19.28 -10.97 0.52
C PRO A 11 18.44 -10.52 1.73
N THR A 12 19.05 -9.80 2.69
CA THR A 12 18.35 -9.32 3.88
C THR A 12 17.22 -8.36 3.52
N VAL A 13 17.52 -7.35 2.68
CA VAL A 13 16.54 -6.33 2.28
C VAL A 13 15.42 -6.95 1.46
N VAL A 14 15.73 -7.84 0.52
CA VAL A 14 14.77 -8.53 -0.32
C VAL A 14 13.84 -9.43 0.52
N VAL A 15 14.40 -10.22 1.43
CA VAL A 15 13.60 -11.12 2.29
C VAL A 15 12.72 -10.32 3.24
N LEU A 16 13.29 -9.36 3.99
CA LEU A 16 12.53 -8.56 4.95
C LEU A 16 11.48 -7.68 4.26
N GLY A 17 11.83 -7.05 3.14
CA GLY A 17 10.90 -6.25 2.35
C GLY A 17 9.75 -7.08 1.80
N SER A 18 10.03 -8.27 1.26
CA SER A 18 8.99 -9.19 0.76
C SER A 18 8.08 -9.71 1.87
N LEU A 19 8.63 -10.10 3.01
CA LEU A 19 7.84 -10.51 4.17
C LEU A 19 6.96 -9.36 4.69
N THR A 20 7.51 -8.15 4.79
CA THR A 20 6.78 -6.95 5.18
C THR A 20 5.63 -6.67 4.22
N LEU A 21 5.88 -6.73 2.89
CA LEU A 21 4.87 -6.58 1.86
C LEU A 21 3.70 -7.54 2.05
N LEU A 22 3.99 -8.82 2.23
CA LEU A 22 2.97 -9.87 2.28
C LEU A 22 2.20 -9.88 3.61
N ILE A 23 2.90 -9.81 4.74
CA ILE A 23 2.29 -9.86 6.08
C ILE A 23 1.39 -8.64 6.30
N ALA A 24 1.91 -7.44 6.01
CA ALA A 24 1.16 -6.21 6.19
C ALA A 24 0.00 -6.10 5.17
N GLY A 25 0.20 -6.52 3.92
CA GLY A 25 -0.87 -6.58 2.92
C GLY A 25 -2.01 -7.50 3.33
N TRP A 26 -1.68 -8.68 3.85
CA TRP A 26 -2.65 -9.61 4.42
C TRP A 26 -3.39 -9.01 5.62
N ARG A 27 -2.68 -8.34 6.53
CA ARG A 27 -3.29 -7.68 7.70
C ARG A 27 -4.26 -6.57 7.27
N ALA A 28 -3.91 -5.74 6.29
CA ALA A 28 -4.80 -4.70 5.74
C ALA A 28 -6.16 -5.25 5.27
N LEU A 29 -6.19 -6.47 4.72
CA LEU A 29 -7.43 -7.12 4.27
C LEU A 29 -8.37 -7.52 5.40
N ARG A 30 -7.90 -7.59 6.63
CA ARG A 30 -8.66 -8.05 7.80
C ARG A 30 -9.25 -6.91 8.62
N GLU A 31 -8.71 -5.71 8.48
CA GLU A 31 -9.12 -4.53 9.25
C GLU A 31 -10.49 -4.01 8.83
N TYR A 32 -11.23 -3.46 9.78
CA TYR A 32 -12.51 -2.78 9.57
C TYR A 32 -12.39 -1.27 9.72
N ASP A 33 -11.41 -0.75 10.45
CA ASP A 33 -11.08 0.67 10.53
C ASP A 33 -10.33 1.09 9.25
N LEU A 34 -10.87 2.07 8.51
CA LEU A 34 -10.27 2.58 7.27
C LEU A 34 -8.85 3.11 7.49
N LYS A 35 -8.56 3.72 8.63
CA LYS A 35 -7.24 4.22 8.96
C LYS A 35 -6.25 3.07 9.12
N LEU A 36 -6.66 1.97 9.77
CA LEU A 36 -5.81 0.79 9.93
C LEU A 36 -5.61 0.05 8.60
N VAL A 37 -6.65 -0.05 7.74
CA VAL A 37 -6.49 -0.58 6.37
C VAL A 37 -5.40 0.18 5.62
N LEU A 38 -5.43 1.52 5.68
CA LEU A 38 -4.42 2.36 5.01
C LEU A 38 -3.05 2.27 5.69
N ALA A 39 -2.98 2.18 7.02
CA ALA A 39 -1.72 2.07 7.76
C ALA A 39 -0.99 0.76 7.43
N TYR A 40 -1.66 -0.39 7.53
CA TYR A 40 -1.07 -1.68 7.12
C TYR A 40 -0.77 -1.72 5.62
N GLY A 41 -1.64 -1.12 4.79
CA GLY A 41 -1.35 -0.94 3.38
C GLY A 41 -0.13 -0.04 3.11
N THR A 42 0.19 0.91 3.98
CA THR A 42 1.43 1.71 3.91
C THR A 42 2.65 0.84 4.21
N VAL A 43 2.62 0.09 5.31
CA VAL A 43 3.71 -0.84 5.68
C VAL A 43 3.95 -1.85 4.55
N SER A 44 2.88 -2.39 3.95
CA SER A 44 2.97 -3.30 2.81
C SER A 44 3.69 -2.66 1.61
N GLN A 45 3.28 -1.46 1.21
CA GLN A 45 3.90 -0.76 0.08
C GLN A 45 5.34 -0.34 0.36
N LEU A 46 5.66 0.08 1.58
CA LEU A 46 7.04 0.38 1.98
C LEU A 46 7.92 -0.87 1.90
N GLY A 47 7.38 -2.07 2.23
CA GLY A 47 8.07 -3.33 1.99
C GLY A 47 8.44 -3.52 0.52
N MET A 48 7.52 -3.25 -0.42
CA MET A 48 7.75 -3.31 -1.86
C MET A 48 8.82 -2.30 -2.31
N ILE A 49 8.69 -1.03 -1.90
CA ILE A 49 9.67 0.02 -2.19
C ILE A 49 11.06 -0.37 -1.65
N THR A 50 11.11 -0.96 -0.45
CA THR A 50 12.37 -1.44 0.14
C THR A 50 13.03 -2.53 -0.71
N VAL A 51 12.27 -3.46 -1.27
CA VAL A 51 12.79 -4.47 -2.21
C VAL A 51 13.37 -3.78 -3.45
N MET A 52 12.62 -2.86 -4.06
CA MET A 52 13.04 -2.18 -5.29
C MET A 52 14.33 -1.38 -5.08
N VAL A 53 14.31 -0.47 -4.10
CA VAL A 53 15.46 0.41 -3.81
C VAL A 53 16.65 -0.36 -3.23
N GLY A 54 16.39 -1.36 -2.39
CA GLY A 54 17.43 -2.12 -1.69
C GLY A 54 18.14 -3.17 -2.54
N THR A 55 17.53 -3.62 -3.64
CA THR A 55 18.16 -4.56 -4.59
C THR A 55 19.35 -3.93 -5.31
N GLY A 56 19.31 -2.61 -5.55
CA GLY A 56 20.36 -1.86 -6.23
C GLY A 56 20.21 -1.89 -7.76
N GLY A 57 21.03 -1.08 -8.44
CA GLY A 57 20.95 -0.83 -9.87
C GLY A 57 20.05 0.39 -10.19
N GLY A 58 20.39 1.07 -11.31
CA GLY A 58 19.72 2.33 -11.68
C GLY A 58 18.25 2.13 -12.03
N ASP A 59 17.91 1.10 -12.82
CA ASP A 59 16.52 0.84 -13.22
C ASP A 59 15.62 0.48 -12.04
N MET A 60 16.10 -0.39 -11.13
CA MET A 60 15.39 -0.76 -9.90
C MET A 60 15.19 0.46 -8.98
N MET A 61 16.19 1.34 -8.92
CA MET A 61 16.09 2.60 -8.17
C MET A 61 15.06 3.53 -8.79
N LEU A 62 15.07 3.70 -10.12
CA LEU A 62 14.08 4.53 -10.83
C LEU A 62 12.65 4.03 -10.58
N ALA A 63 12.42 2.73 -10.73
CA ALA A 63 11.12 2.11 -10.47
C ALA A 63 10.68 2.31 -9.01
N GLY A 64 11.56 2.01 -8.04
CA GLY A 64 11.27 2.19 -6.61
C GLY A 64 10.99 3.64 -6.22
N LEU A 65 11.71 4.62 -6.79
CA LEU A 65 11.44 6.04 -6.58
C LEU A 65 10.13 6.46 -7.24
N GLY A 66 9.84 5.97 -8.44
CA GLY A 66 8.53 6.15 -9.09
C GLY A 66 7.39 5.64 -8.22
N LEU A 67 7.54 4.43 -7.66
CA LEU A 67 6.56 3.87 -6.72
C LEU A 67 6.45 4.69 -5.44
N LEU A 68 7.56 5.20 -4.89
CA LEU A 68 7.55 6.07 -3.71
C LEU A 68 6.75 7.37 -3.97
N CYS A 69 6.97 8.02 -5.12
CA CYS A 69 6.23 9.22 -5.50
C CYS A 69 4.73 8.92 -5.69
N ALA A 70 4.38 7.84 -6.39
CA ALA A 70 2.99 7.40 -6.54
C ALA A 70 2.36 7.12 -5.18
N HIS A 71 3.08 6.39 -4.31
CA HIS A 71 2.68 6.06 -2.95
C HIS A 71 2.38 7.32 -2.12
N ALA A 72 3.24 8.31 -2.16
CA ALA A 72 3.04 9.57 -1.43
C ALA A 72 1.73 10.25 -1.87
N MET A 73 1.48 10.35 -3.18
CA MET A 73 0.27 10.99 -3.71
C MET A 73 -1.01 10.24 -3.31
N PHE A 74 -1.11 8.95 -3.61
CA PHE A 74 -2.36 8.25 -3.32
C PHE A 74 -2.58 8.00 -1.82
N LYS A 75 -1.52 7.82 -1.02
CA LYS A 75 -1.67 7.62 0.43
C LYS A 75 -2.06 8.90 1.14
N ALA A 76 -1.40 10.02 0.84
CA ALA A 76 -1.80 11.30 1.41
C ALA A 76 -3.27 11.63 1.07
N THR A 77 -3.68 11.43 -0.19
CA THR A 77 -5.07 11.58 -0.61
C THR A 77 -6.01 10.71 0.23
N LEU A 78 -5.75 9.41 0.33
CA LEU A 78 -6.63 8.47 1.03
C LEU A 78 -6.69 8.71 2.54
N PHE A 79 -5.57 9.09 3.18
CA PHE A 79 -5.59 9.47 4.59
C PHE A 79 -6.39 10.75 4.84
N MET A 80 -6.29 11.75 3.95
CA MET A 80 -7.13 12.95 4.03
C MET A 80 -8.61 12.60 3.81
N VAL A 81 -8.93 11.72 2.85
CA VAL A 81 -10.30 11.21 2.65
C VAL A 81 -10.83 10.54 3.92
N VAL A 82 -10.04 9.69 4.58
CA VAL A 82 -10.44 9.06 5.84
C VAL A 82 -10.62 10.11 6.94
N GLY A 83 -9.77 11.13 6.99
CA GLY A 83 -9.95 12.27 7.92
C GLY A 83 -11.27 13.02 7.69
N VAL A 84 -11.63 13.25 6.42
CA VAL A 84 -12.92 13.86 6.04
C VAL A 84 -14.10 12.97 6.47
N ILE A 85 -14.01 11.64 6.26
CA ILE A 85 -15.04 10.69 6.68
C ILE A 85 -15.20 10.73 8.20
N ASP A 86 -14.11 10.62 8.94
CA ASP A 86 -14.10 10.63 10.41
C ASP A 86 -14.72 11.91 10.96
N HIS A 87 -14.31 13.06 10.42
CA HIS A 87 -14.86 14.36 10.82
C HIS A 87 -16.35 14.50 10.51
N ALA A 88 -16.82 13.98 9.36
CA ALA A 88 -18.21 14.14 8.93
C ALA A 88 -19.17 13.14 9.58
N THR A 89 -18.71 11.94 9.93
CA THR A 89 -19.56 10.83 10.42
C THR A 89 -19.27 10.43 11.87
N GLY A 90 -18.10 10.78 12.41
CA GLY A 90 -17.64 10.35 13.73
C GLY A 90 -17.17 8.87 13.76
N THR A 91 -17.03 8.22 12.61
CA THR A 91 -16.57 6.82 12.54
C THR A 91 -15.69 6.56 11.35
N ARG A 92 -14.77 5.58 11.50
CA ARG A 92 -13.94 5.03 10.42
C ARG A 92 -14.26 3.56 10.14
N ASP A 93 -15.21 2.98 10.90
CA ASP A 93 -15.59 1.59 10.73
C ASP A 93 -16.38 1.42 9.43
N ILE A 94 -15.80 0.64 8.50
CA ILE A 94 -16.43 0.38 7.21
C ILE A 94 -17.81 -0.26 7.32
N ARG A 95 -18.17 -0.88 8.45
CA ARG A 95 -19.47 -1.50 8.68
C ARG A 95 -20.58 -0.47 8.88
N GLU A 96 -20.21 0.72 9.34
CA GLU A 96 -21.11 1.83 9.70
C GLU A 96 -21.26 2.91 8.61
N LEU A 97 -20.54 2.77 7.47
CA LEU A 97 -20.46 3.76 6.40
C LEU A 97 -21.37 3.43 5.18
N ALA A 98 -22.50 2.72 5.38
CA ALA A 98 -23.39 2.43 4.26
C ALA A 98 -23.99 3.71 3.63
N TRP A 99 -23.98 3.78 2.27
CA TRP A 99 -24.49 4.88 1.47
C TRP A 99 -23.65 6.17 1.47
N LEU A 100 -22.46 6.17 2.04
CA LEU A 100 -21.61 7.37 2.07
C LEU A 100 -21.35 7.95 0.67
N GLY A 101 -21.12 7.09 -0.33
CA GLY A 101 -20.88 7.53 -1.70
C GLY A 101 -22.05 8.30 -2.33
N ALA A 102 -23.29 7.95 -1.99
CA ALA A 102 -24.46 8.68 -2.46
C ALA A 102 -24.63 10.03 -1.73
N ARG A 103 -24.18 10.12 -0.47
CA ARG A 103 -24.24 11.35 0.31
C ARG A 103 -23.12 12.33 -0.01
N SER A 104 -21.96 11.84 -0.41
CA SER A 104 -20.78 12.65 -0.80
C SER A 104 -20.12 12.11 -2.07
N PRO A 105 -20.70 12.36 -3.26
CA PRO A 105 -20.17 11.85 -4.53
C PRO A 105 -18.77 12.39 -4.84
N ALA A 106 -18.49 13.65 -4.53
CA ALA A 106 -17.17 14.25 -4.74
C ALA A 106 -16.08 13.52 -3.94
N LEU A 107 -16.36 13.20 -2.66
CA LEU A 107 -15.44 12.44 -1.82
C LEU A 107 -15.21 11.01 -2.37
N LEU A 108 -16.28 10.37 -2.87
CA LEU A 108 -16.17 9.06 -3.54
C LEU A 108 -15.27 9.13 -4.77
N VAL A 109 -15.42 10.15 -5.64
CA VAL A 109 -14.60 10.29 -6.86
C VAL A 109 -13.13 10.47 -6.48
N ILE A 110 -12.82 11.33 -5.52
CA ILE A 110 -11.44 11.54 -5.04
C ILE A 110 -10.86 10.23 -4.46
N ALA A 111 -11.63 9.56 -3.61
CA ALA A 111 -11.21 8.29 -3.01
C ALA A 111 -11.01 7.19 -4.07
N ALA A 112 -11.92 7.10 -5.04
CA ALA A 112 -11.84 6.11 -6.12
C ALA A 112 -10.63 6.36 -7.03
N ALA A 113 -10.33 7.61 -7.38
CA ALA A 113 -9.15 7.98 -8.16
C ALA A 113 -7.85 7.59 -7.44
N ALA A 114 -7.72 7.95 -6.16
CA ALA A 114 -6.54 7.61 -5.37
C ALA A 114 -6.42 6.09 -5.14
N ALA A 115 -7.53 5.40 -4.90
CA ALA A 115 -7.55 3.94 -4.74
C ALA A 115 -7.26 3.22 -6.07
N ALA A 116 -7.69 3.75 -7.21
CA ALA A 116 -7.35 3.26 -8.54
C ALA A 116 -5.84 3.40 -8.81
N SER A 117 -5.24 4.54 -8.45
CA SER A 117 -3.79 4.73 -8.49
C SER A 117 -3.07 3.71 -7.59
N MET A 118 -3.49 3.55 -6.34
CA MET A 118 -2.93 2.57 -5.40
C MET A 118 -3.07 1.13 -5.92
N ALA A 119 -4.19 0.80 -6.56
CA ALA A 119 -4.43 -0.50 -7.18
C ALA A 119 -3.54 -0.77 -8.40
N GLY A 120 -2.95 0.27 -8.99
CA GLY A 120 -2.18 0.17 -10.23
C GLY A 120 -3.08 0.07 -11.46
N LEU A 121 -4.14 0.88 -11.51
CA LEU A 121 -5.01 0.96 -12.68
C LEU A 121 -4.59 2.12 -13.60
N PRO A 122 -4.55 1.90 -14.93
CA PRO A 122 -4.35 3.02 -15.85
C PRO A 122 -5.55 3.98 -15.79
N PRO A 123 -5.39 5.28 -16.07
CA PRO A 123 -4.16 5.96 -16.47
C PRO A 123 -3.40 6.62 -15.30
N PHE A 124 -3.52 6.14 -14.07
CA PHE A 124 -2.90 6.76 -12.90
C PHE A 124 -1.41 6.42 -12.77
N PHE A 125 -0.66 7.30 -12.11
CA PHE A 125 0.78 7.15 -11.92
C PHE A 125 1.17 5.87 -11.15
N GLY A 126 0.29 5.36 -10.28
CA GLY A 126 0.49 4.07 -9.63
C GLY A 126 0.54 2.87 -10.59
N PHE A 127 -0.10 2.95 -11.77
CA PHE A 127 0.04 1.96 -12.83
C PHE A 127 1.44 2.05 -13.46
N VAL A 128 1.87 3.25 -13.87
CA VAL A 128 3.20 3.51 -14.44
C VAL A 128 4.31 2.97 -13.53
N ALA A 129 4.21 3.26 -12.23
CA ALA A 129 5.20 2.82 -11.24
C ALA A 129 5.22 1.29 -11.09
N LYS A 130 4.05 0.64 -11.00
CA LYS A 130 3.99 -0.82 -10.87
C LYS A 130 4.45 -1.56 -12.12
N GLU A 131 4.17 -1.02 -13.30
CA GLU A 131 4.66 -1.58 -14.55
C GLU A 131 6.18 -1.50 -14.60
N ALA A 132 6.77 -0.36 -14.18
CA ALA A 132 8.21 -0.22 -14.01
C ALA A 132 8.79 -1.24 -13.03
N ASP A 133 8.12 -1.48 -11.89
CA ASP A 133 8.55 -2.49 -10.92
C ASP A 133 8.58 -3.89 -11.53
N PHE A 134 7.55 -4.28 -12.28
CA PHE A 134 7.51 -5.60 -12.92
C PHE A 134 8.58 -5.73 -14.01
N GLU A 135 8.74 -4.72 -14.86
CA GLU A 135 9.73 -4.74 -15.96
C GLU A 135 11.14 -4.83 -15.41
N THR A 136 11.50 -3.96 -14.46
CA THR A 136 12.84 -3.93 -13.90
C THR A 136 13.17 -5.19 -13.08
N LEU A 137 12.19 -5.81 -12.41
CA LEU A 137 12.36 -7.10 -11.73
C LEU A 137 12.62 -8.25 -12.70
N LEU A 138 11.92 -8.28 -13.84
CA LEU A 138 12.10 -9.31 -14.86
C LEU A 138 13.50 -9.30 -15.47
N HIS A 139 14.11 -8.13 -15.59
CA HIS A 139 15.40 -7.92 -16.22
C HIS A 139 16.54 -7.64 -15.23
N SER A 140 16.31 -7.80 -13.91
CA SER A 140 17.30 -7.48 -12.87
C SER A 140 18.41 -8.53 -12.79
N PRO A 141 19.64 -8.22 -13.20
CA PRO A 141 20.77 -9.12 -13.04
C PRO A 141 21.18 -9.28 -11.57
N GLN A 142 20.84 -8.31 -10.72
CA GLN A 142 21.18 -8.28 -9.29
C GLN A 142 20.45 -9.37 -8.48
N LEU A 143 19.30 -9.83 -8.93
CA LEU A 143 18.51 -10.88 -8.28
C LEU A 143 18.92 -12.31 -8.69
N GLY A 144 19.52 -12.48 -9.87
CA GLY A 144 19.95 -13.79 -10.36
C GLY A 144 18.85 -14.86 -10.23
N GLY A 145 19.19 -16.01 -9.66
CA GLY A 145 18.24 -17.12 -9.45
C GLY A 145 17.11 -16.83 -8.46
N SER A 146 17.15 -15.74 -7.68
CA SER A 146 16.06 -15.36 -6.76
C SER A 146 14.96 -14.52 -7.44
N ALA A 147 15.18 -13.99 -8.63
CA ALA A 147 14.24 -13.14 -9.35
C ALA A 147 12.80 -13.70 -9.46
N PRO A 148 12.57 -14.99 -9.81
CA PRO A 148 11.21 -15.53 -9.88
C PRO A 148 10.46 -15.52 -8.54
N PHE A 149 11.17 -15.77 -7.43
CA PHE A 149 10.58 -15.79 -6.09
C PHE A 149 10.21 -14.36 -5.65
N VAL A 150 11.07 -13.39 -5.94
CA VAL A 150 10.83 -11.98 -5.65
C VAL A 150 9.66 -11.46 -6.48
N LEU A 151 9.64 -11.78 -7.78
CA LEU A 151 8.53 -11.42 -8.67
C LEU A 151 7.20 -12.02 -8.17
N ALA A 152 7.18 -13.29 -7.78
CA ALA A 152 5.99 -13.93 -7.22
C ALA A 152 5.51 -13.23 -5.94
N ALA A 153 6.42 -12.84 -5.04
CA ALA A 153 6.09 -12.08 -3.84
C ALA A 153 5.50 -10.69 -4.17
N ILE A 154 6.07 -9.99 -5.14
CA ILE A 154 5.61 -8.67 -5.59
C ILE A 154 4.23 -8.78 -6.28
N VAL A 155 4.00 -9.79 -7.12
CA VAL A 155 2.70 -10.04 -7.77
C VAL A 155 1.62 -10.37 -6.71
N LEU A 156 1.93 -11.22 -5.73
CA LEU A 156 1.02 -11.55 -4.65
C LEU A 156 0.73 -10.33 -3.76
N GLY A 157 1.76 -9.56 -3.39
CA GLY A 157 1.61 -8.31 -2.63
C GLY A 157 0.82 -7.26 -3.39
N SER A 158 1.03 -7.13 -4.71
CA SER A 158 0.23 -6.26 -5.59
C SER A 158 -1.24 -6.72 -5.66
N THR A 159 -1.49 -8.03 -5.63
CA THR A 159 -2.85 -8.59 -5.54
C THR A 159 -3.53 -8.20 -4.23
N PHE A 160 -2.81 -8.28 -3.10
CA PHE A 160 -3.33 -7.78 -1.81
C PHE A 160 -3.59 -6.27 -1.86
N THR A 161 -2.69 -5.50 -2.50
CA THR A 161 -2.86 -4.06 -2.68
C THR A 161 -4.14 -3.76 -3.45
N PHE A 162 -4.38 -4.44 -4.55
CA PHE A 162 -5.60 -4.30 -5.33
C PHE A 162 -6.85 -4.63 -4.49
N MET A 163 -6.82 -5.72 -3.75
CA MET A 163 -7.95 -6.15 -2.90
C MET A 163 -8.26 -5.14 -1.78
N TYR A 164 -7.25 -4.62 -1.07
CA TYR A 164 -7.53 -3.62 -0.02
C TYR A 164 -7.86 -2.24 -0.60
N SER A 165 -7.43 -1.90 -1.82
CA SER A 165 -7.90 -0.71 -2.54
C SER A 165 -9.40 -0.81 -2.83
N LEU A 166 -9.87 -1.95 -3.33
CA LEU A 166 -11.30 -2.22 -3.46
C LEU A 166 -12.02 -2.18 -2.11
N ARG A 167 -11.39 -2.68 -1.05
CA ARG A 167 -11.96 -2.66 0.29
C ARG A 167 -12.16 -1.24 0.82
N VAL A 168 -11.23 -0.33 0.56
CA VAL A 168 -11.38 1.09 0.92
C VAL A 168 -12.57 1.71 0.21
N VAL A 169 -12.68 1.55 -1.11
CA VAL A 169 -13.77 2.15 -1.89
C VAL A 169 -15.11 1.48 -1.60
N TRP A 170 -15.19 0.15 -1.74
CA TRP A 170 -16.43 -0.59 -1.50
C TRP A 170 -16.84 -0.54 -0.03
N GLY A 171 -15.88 -0.76 0.89
CA GLY A 171 -16.13 -0.72 2.32
C GLY A 171 -16.53 0.65 2.83
N GLY A 172 -15.89 1.70 2.35
CA GLY A 172 -16.19 3.08 2.76
C GLY A 172 -17.46 3.65 2.15
N PHE A 173 -17.78 3.34 0.89
CA PHE A 173 -18.75 4.13 0.13
C PHE A 173 -19.98 3.39 -0.40
N ALA A 174 -19.97 2.04 -0.45
CA ALA A 174 -21.05 1.27 -1.05
C ALA A 174 -22.32 1.22 -0.20
N ARG A 175 -23.46 0.91 -0.85
CA ARG A 175 -24.76 0.70 -0.19
C ARG A 175 -24.82 -0.55 0.70
N LYS A 176 -23.99 -1.56 0.45
CA LYS A 176 -23.86 -2.83 1.20
C LYS A 176 -25.14 -3.66 1.34
N GLY A 177 -26.08 -3.47 0.43
CA GLY A 177 -27.38 -4.15 0.47
C GLY A 177 -28.36 -3.55 1.50
N GLN A 178 -28.04 -2.43 2.12
CA GLN A 178 -28.96 -1.72 3.01
C GLN A 178 -29.92 -0.85 2.19
N PRO A 179 -31.21 -0.80 2.53
CA PRO A 179 -32.19 0.02 1.81
C PRO A 179 -31.98 1.52 2.08
N GLU A 180 -31.45 1.89 3.23
CA GLU A 180 -31.26 3.27 3.71
C GLU A 180 -29.82 3.54 4.16
N PRO A 181 -29.41 4.81 4.22
CA PRO A 181 -28.15 5.21 4.82
C PRO A 181 -28.04 4.76 6.28
N SER A 182 -26.83 4.38 6.70
CA SER A 182 -26.58 4.12 8.13
C SER A 182 -26.88 5.37 8.98
N PRO A 183 -27.25 5.23 10.27
CA PRO A 183 -27.62 6.37 11.10
C PRO A 183 -26.57 7.47 11.15
N LEU A 184 -25.27 7.12 11.17
CA LEU A 184 -24.17 8.08 11.17
C LEU A 184 -24.05 8.82 9.84
N VAL A 185 -24.20 8.12 8.72
CA VAL A 185 -24.19 8.72 7.38
C VAL A 185 -25.43 9.54 7.11
N ALA A 186 -26.60 9.17 7.66
CA ALA A 186 -27.84 9.94 7.53
C ALA A 186 -27.71 11.33 8.18
N ARG A 187 -27.01 11.41 9.32
CA ARG A 187 -26.82 12.64 10.12
C ARG A 187 -25.57 13.43 9.73
N MET A 188 -24.71 12.90 8.83
CA MET A 188 -23.46 13.56 8.45
C MET A 188 -23.70 14.94 7.85
N HIS A 189 -22.87 15.90 8.18
CA HIS A 189 -22.79 17.17 7.48
C HIS A 189 -21.94 17.00 6.18
N ARG A 190 -22.29 17.76 5.14
CA ARG A 190 -21.55 17.70 3.88
C ARG A 190 -20.17 18.35 4.08
N PRO A 191 -19.07 17.67 3.67
CA PRO A 191 -17.74 18.27 3.70
C PRO A 191 -17.70 19.54 2.85
N SER A 192 -17.03 20.58 3.33
CA SER A 192 -16.85 21.81 2.58
C SER A 192 -15.92 21.58 1.38
N VAL A 193 -16.09 22.39 0.32
CA VAL A 193 -15.25 22.34 -0.88
C VAL A 193 -13.77 22.57 -0.54
N VAL A 194 -13.48 23.48 0.39
CA VAL A 194 -12.12 23.78 0.86
C VAL A 194 -11.48 22.55 1.49
N PHE A 195 -12.25 21.78 2.26
CA PHE A 195 -11.76 20.57 2.92
C PHE A 195 -11.48 19.42 1.93
N LEU A 196 -12.19 19.42 0.79
CA LEU A 196 -11.96 18.48 -0.31
C LEU A 196 -10.83 18.90 -1.26
N ALA A 197 -10.41 20.17 -1.26
CA ALA A 197 -9.43 20.70 -2.21
C ALA A 197 -8.08 19.99 -2.12
N SER A 198 -7.54 19.81 -0.91
CA SER A 198 -6.23 19.17 -0.73
C SER A 198 -6.16 17.73 -1.27
N PRO A 199 -7.09 16.81 -0.89
CA PRO A 199 -7.08 15.47 -1.46
C PRO A 199 -7.40 15.47 -2.96
N ALA A 200 -8.22 16.40 -3.47
CA ALA A 200 -8.51 16.51 -4.90
C ALA A 200 -7.26 16.90 -5.71
N VAL A 201 -6.46 17.86 -5.23
CA VAL A 201 -5.19 18.27 -5.88
C VAL A 201 -4.24 17.09 -6.01
N LEU A 202 -4.03 16.31 -4.95
CA LEU A 202 -3.13 15.17 -5.00
C LEU A 202 -3.66 14.02 -5.86
N ALA A 203 -4.98 13.76 -5.86
CA ALA A 203 -5.59 12.78 -6.75
C ALA A 203 -5.42 13.20 -8.22
N THR A 204 -5.59 14.49 -8.53
CA THR A 204 -5.38 15.06 -9.86
C THR A 204 -3.92 15.00 -10.26
N ALA A 205 -2.98 15.29 -9.35
CA ALA A 205 -1.55 15.14 -9.62
C ALA A 205 -1.19 13.68 -9.96
N GLY A 206 -1.75 12.71 -9.23
CA GLY A 206 -1.57 11.28 -9.53
C GLY A 206 -2.10 10.87 -10.90
N LEU A 207 -3.17 11.50 -11.39
CA LEU A 207 -3.69 11.32 -12.74
C LEU A 207 -2.79 11.99 -13.78
N LEU A 208 -2.40 13.27 -13.55
CA LEU A 208 -1.59 14.04 -14.49
C LEU A 208 -0.22 13.38 -14.70
N PHE A 209 0.47 12.98 -13.63
CA PHE A 209 1.74 12.27 -13.74
C PHE A 209 1.60 10.85 -14.30
N GLY A 210 0.41 10.24 -14.21
CA GLY A 210 0.13 8.98 -14.89
C GLY A 210 0.04 9.14 -16.40
N VAL A 211 -0.60 10.22 -16.87
CA VAL A 211 -0.74 10.53 -18.30
C VAL A 211 0.55 11.16 -18.86
N PHE A 212 1.21 12.02 -18.09
CA PHE A 212 2.43 12.75 -18.44
C PHE A 212 3.56 12.46 -17.43
N PRO A 213 4.17 11.27 -17.45
CA PRO A 213 5.20 10.90 -16.47
C PRO A 213 6.56 11.58 -16.70
N SER A 214 6.81 12.13 -17.88
CA SER A 214 8.11 12.67 -18.29
C SER A 214 8.77 13.66 -17.29
N PRO A 215 8.04 14.59 -16.63
CA PRO A 215 8.67 15.48 -15.66
C PRO A 215 9.24 14.74 -14.45
N LEU A 216 8.50 13.74 -13.94
CA LEU A 216 8.98 12.90 -12.84
C LEU A 216 10.11 11.97 -13.31
N ASP A 217 9.97 11.37 -14.49
CA ASP A 217 11.02 10.54 -15.08
C ASP A 217 12.35 11.26 -15.17
N SER A 218 12.35 12.50 -15.72
CA SER A 218 13.56 13.32 -15.85
C SER A 218 14.20 13.63 -14.49
N ALA A 219 13.39 13.93 -13.48
CA ALA A 219 13.88 14.24 -12.14
C ALA A 219 14.46 13.00 -11.44
N LEU A 220 13.75 11.87 -11.49
CA LEU A 220 14.12 10.66 -10.80
C LEU A 220 15.27 9.90 -11.49
N SER A 221 15.29 9.87 -12.83
CA SER A 221 16.36 9.25 -13.60
C SER A 221 17.69 9.97 -13.41
N SER A 222 17.69 11.29 -13.21
CA SER A 222 18.89 12.06 -12.89
C SER A 222 19.58 11.56 -11.63
N TYR A 223 18.80 11.22 -10.59
CA TYR A 223 19.34 10.62 -9.38
C TYR A 223 19.72 9.16 -9.60
N ALA A 224 18.87 8.36 -10.24
CA ALA A 224 19.10 6.93 -10.46
C ALA A 224 20.39 6.67 -11.28
N ARG A 225 20.73 7.56 -12.22
CA ARG A 225 21.98 7.50 -13.01
C ARG A 225 23.26 7.72 -12.18
N THR A 226 23.16 8.26 -10.96
CA THR A 226 24.33 8.38 -10.07
C THR A 226 24.73 7.04 -9.47
N LEU A 227 23.90 6.00 -9.64
CA LEU A 227 24.15 4.67 -9.12
C LEU A 227 24.81 3.76 -10.17
N SER A 228 25.49 2.72 -9.71
CA SER A 228 26.11 1.71 -10.58
C SER A 228 25.05 0.96 -11.41
N GLY A 229 25.38 0.66 -12.67
CA GLY A 229 24.53 -0.15 -13.57
C GLY A 229 23.75 0.64 -14.62
N GLY A 230 23.83 1.99 -14.61
CA GLY A 230 23.12 2.82 -15.60
C GLY A 230 21.59 2.85 -15.38
N VAL A 231 20.91 3.57 -16.27
CA VAL A 231 19.44 3.62 -16.36
C VAL A 231 19.07 3.52 -17.83
N ASP A 232 18.53 2.37 -18.21
CA ASP A 232 18.06 2.08 -19.57
C ASP A 232 16.52 2.19 -19.66
N TYR A 233 15.83 2.05 -18.52
CA TYR A 233 14.39 2.17 -18.42
C TYR A 233 13.95 3.64 -18.27
N TYR A 234 12.73 3.94 -18.69
CA TYR A 234 12.07 5.25 -18.51
C TYR A 234 10.61 5.06 -18.11
N LEU A 235 10.06 6.00 -17.35
CA LEU A 235 8.67 5.95 -16.92
C LEU A 235 7.74 6.43 -18.03
N ALA A 236 6.84 5.57 -18.50
CA ALA A 236 5.81 5.90 -19.47
C ALA A 236 4.49 5.20 -19.14
N LEU A 237 3.39 5.77 -19.62
CA LEU A 237 2.06 5.15 -19.42
C LEU A 237 1.94 3.82 -20.19
N TRP A 238 2.64 3.69 -21.31
CA TRP A 238 2.53 2.53 -22.15
C TRP A 238 3.84 2.17 -22.85
N HIS A 239 4.30 0.92 -22.65
CA HIS A 239 5.51 0.36 -23.29
C HIS A 239 5.17 -0.77 -24.30
N GLY A 240 3.90 -0.91 -24.67
CA GLY A 240 3.45 -2.02 -25.51
C GLY A 240 2.89 -3.19 -24.72
N PHE A 241 2.53 -4.26 -25.44
CA PHE A 241 2.06 -5.50 -24.83
C PHE A 241 3.26 -6.36 -24.43
N GLY A 242 3.66 -6.26 -23.17
CA GLY A 242 4.73 -7.04 -22.56
C GLY A 242 4.24 -7.89 -21.38
N LEU A 243 5.16 -8.68 -20.82
CA LEU A 243 4.87 -9.49 -19.64
C LEU A 243 4.42 -8.65 -18.42
N PRO A 244 4.91 -7.42 -18.16
CA PRO A 244 4.43 -6.56 -17.09
C PRO A 244 2.92 -6.26 -17.19
N VAL A 245 2.43 -5.96 -18.39
CA VAL A 245 1.00 -5.73 -18.64
C VAL A 245 0.17 -6.99 -18.34
N VAL A 246 0.68 -8.17 -18.72
CA VAL A 246 0.04 -9.45 -18.40
C VAL A 246 0.00 -9.67 -16.88
N LEU A 247 1.09 -9.40 -16.16
CA LEU A 247 1.15 -9.49 -14.70
C LEU A 247 0.17 -8.52 -14.04
N SER A 248 0.06 -7.29 -14.55
CA SER A 248 -0.94 -6.31 -14.10
C SER A 248 -2.36 -6.82 -14.32
N ALA A 249 -2.65 -7.42 -15.48
CA ALA A 249 -3.96 -8.02 -15.75
C ALA A 249 -4.26 -9.21 -14.82
N VAL A 250 -3.26 -10.05 -14.52
CA VAL A 250 -3.37 -11.15 -13.55
C VAL A 250 -3.66 -10.61 -12.16
N VAL A 251 -2.94 -9.59 -11.69
CA VAL A 251 -3.18 -8.93 -10.38
C VAL A 251 -4.62 -8.42 -10.29
N ILE A 252 -5.11 -7.73 -11.31
CA ILE A 252 -6.46 -7.18 -11.35
C ILE A 252 -7.50 -8.31 -11.39
N GLY A 253 -7.33 -9.31 -12.26
CA GLY A 253 -8.25 -10.43 -12.43
C GLY A 253 -8.34 -11.29 -11.17
N VAL A 254 -7.21 -11.74 -10.65
CA VAL A 254 -7.14 -12.56 -9.42
C VAL A 254 -7.63 -11.75 -8.21
N GLY A 255 -7.20 -10.50 -8.07
CA GLY A 255 -7.62 -9.61 -6.99
C GLY A 255 -9.14 -9.37 -6.99
N THR A 256 -9.73 -9.15 -8.17
CA THR A 256 -11.18 -9.00 -8.35
C THR A 256 -11.91 -10.29 -7.97
N ALA A 257 -11.48 -11.41 -8.52
CA ALA A 257 -12.08 -12.72 -8.24
C ALA A 257 -12.00 -13.07 -6.74
N ALA A 258 -10.85 -12.86 -6.12
CA ALA A 258 -10.66 -13.09 -4.69
C ALA A 258 -11.51 -12.14 -3.83
N PHE A 259 -11.59 -10.86 -4.20
CA PHE A 259 -12.37 -9.87 -3.45
C PHE A 259 -13.87 -10.19 -3.46
N PHE A 260 -14.45 -10.52 -4.60
CA PHE A 260 -15.87 -10.85 -4.69
C PHE A 260 -16.15 -12.30 -4.27
N GLY A 261 -15.24 -13.24 -4.54
CA GLY A 261 -15.33 -14.66 -4.15
C GLY A 261 -15.29 -14.89 -2.63
N ARG A 262 -14.70 -13.98 -1.85
CA ARG A 262 -14.62 -14.09 -0.36
C ARG A 262 -15.97 -14.27 0.32
N ARG A 263 -17.07 -13.86 -0.31
CA ARG A 263 -18.44 -14.04 0.21
C ARG A 263 -18.91 -15.50 0.12
N ARG A 264 -18.36 -16.26 -0.84
CA ARG A 264 -18.73 -17.67 -1.10
C ARG A 264 -17.86 -18.67 -0.33
N LEU A 265 -16.76 -18.22 0.29
CA LEU A 265 -15.80 -19.04 1.02
C LEU A 265 -15.71 -18.66 2.51
N PRO A 266 -16.81 -18.85 3.29
CA PRO A 266 -16.83 -18.45 4.71
C PRO A 266 -15.81 -19.22 5.57
N ARG A 267 -15.38 -20.42 5.15
CA ARG A 267 -14.46 -21.28 5.91
C ARG A 267 -12.99 -20.87 5.86
N LEU A 268 -12.56 -20.10 4.84
CA LEU A 268 -11.20 -19.56 4.78
C LEU A 268 -10.96 -18.39 5.76
N ARG A 269 -12.03 -17.90 6.38
CA ARG A 269 -12.02 -16.68 7.20
C ARG A 269 -11.54 -16.89 8.65
N SER A 270 -11.57 -18.09 9.20
CA SER A 270 -11.52 -18.20 10.67
C SER A 270 -10.38 -19.00 11.30
N ARG A 271 -9.64 -19.86 10.58
CA ARG A 271 -8.82 -20.83 11.31
C ARG A 271 -7.33 -20.96 10.97
N TRP A 272 -6.88 -20.55 9.79
CA TRP A 272 -5.54 -20.94 9.36
C TRP A 272 -4.44 -19.91 9.53
N LEU A 273 -4.75 -18.65 9.86
CA LEU A 273 -3.73 -17.59 10.03
C LEU A 273 -4.11 -16.59 11.15
N SER A 274 -4.66 -17.04 12.26
CA SER A 274 -4.54 -16.24 13.48
C SER A 274 -3.11 -16.42 14.02
N LEU A 275 -2.19 -15.66 13.50
CA LEU A 275 -0.87 -15.46 14.10
C LEU A 275 -0.99 -14.76 15.48
N GLY A 276 -2.09 -14.91 16.19
CA GLY A 276 -2.45 -14.20 17.41
C GLY A 276 -2.56 -12.69 17.16
N ASP A 277 -3.21 -11.97 18.04
CA ASP A 277 -3.23 -10.52 17.93
C ASP A 277 -1.81 -10.00 18.11
N ALA A 278 -1.24 -9.35 17.08
CA ALA A 278 0.12 -8.82 17.15
C ALA A 278 0.24 -7.78 18.29
N ASP A 279 -0.87 -7.08 18.57
CA ASP A 279 -0.96 -6.12 19.66
C ASP A 279 -0.87 -6.85 21.02
N GLU A 280 -1.55 -8.00 21.20
CA GLU A 280 -1.42 -8.80 22.43
C GLU A 280 0.00 -9.33 22.65
N ARG A 281 0.68 -9.74 21.57
CA ARG A 281 2.08 -10.20 21.62
C ARG A 281 3.03 -9.07 21.90
N TYR A 282 2.84 -7.93 21.25
CA TYR A 282 3.61 -6.71 21.51
C TYR A 282 3.47 -6.30 23.00
N ASP A 283 2.23 -6.21 23.47
CA ASP A 283 1.96 -5.91 24.88
C ASP A 283 2.56 -6.95 25.83
N ALA A 284 2.56 -8.22 25.45
CA ALA A 284 3.21 -9.26 26.26
C ALA A 284 4.72 -9.09 26.31
N VAL A 285 5.36 -8.72 25.19
CA VAL A 285 6.81 -8.42 25.13
C VAL A 285 7.13 -7.17 25.95
N VAL A 286 6.35 -6.09 25.79
CA VAL A 286 6.53 -4.85 26.57
C VAL A 286 6.38 -5.14 28.08
N ARG A 287 5.31 -5.82 28.47
CA ARG A 287 5.12 -6.23 29.89
C ARG A 287 6.23 -7.15 30.42
N ALA A 288 6.82 -7.98 29.55
CA ALA A 288 7.98 -8.80 29.93
C ALA A 288 9.24 -7.95 30.11
N ALA A 289 9.47 -6.99 29.21
CA ALA A 289 10.59 -6.06 29.32
C ALA A 289 10.47 -5.17 30.57
N ASP A 290 9.29 -4.64 30.85
CA ASP A 290 9.02 -3.86 32.07
C ASP A 290 9.29 -4.68 33.34
N ARG A 291 8.82 -5.92 33.39
CA ARG A 291 9.06 -6.82 34.53
C ARG A 291 10.53 -7.15 34.69
N LEU A 292 11.28 -7.34 33.61
CA LEU A 292 12.71 -7.56 33.62
C LEU A 292 13.46 -6.31 34.11
N SER A 293 13.08 -5.13 33.63
CA SER A 293 13.63 -3.85 34.03
C SER A 293 13.42 -3.59 35.54
N LEU A 294 12.18 -3.78 36.00
CA LEU A 294 11.87 -3.62 37.44
C LEU A 294 12.65 -4.62 38.32
N ARG A 295 12.82 -5.87 37.86
CA ARG A 295 13.64 -6.87 38.59
C ARG A 295 15.13 -6.48 38.60
N ALA A 296 15.66 -6.06 37.44
CA ALA A 296 17.08 -5.62 37.35
C ALA A 296 17.32 -4.41 38.23
N THR A 297 16.44 -3.41 38.21
CA THR A 297 16.51 -2.23 39.06
C THR A 297 16.38 -2.58 40.54
N GLY A 298 15.45 -3.49 40.89
CA GLY A 298 15.27 -3.94 42.27
C GLY A 298 16.46 -4.74 42.84
N VAL A 299 17.26 -5.37 41.97
CA VAL A 299 18.48 -6.08 42.35
C VAL A 299 19.67 -5.10 42.44
N THR A 300 19.74 -4.13 41.52
CA THR A 300 20.88 -3.19 41.45
C THR A 300 20.71 -1.98 42.33
N GLN A 301 19.48 -1.53 42.61
CA GLN A 301 19.18 -0.40 43.49
C GLN A 301 18.61 -0.85 44.86
N ARG A 302 19.21 -1.82 45.51
CA ARG A 302 19.03 -2.04 46.94
C ARG A 302 19.81 -0.98 47.74
N GLY A 303 19.50 0.27 47.46
CA GLY A 303 19.96 1.39 48.24
C GLY A 303 19.12 1.45 49.51
N SER A 304 19.81 1.36 50.66
CA SER A 304 19.24 1.63 51.95
C SER A 304 18.55 3.00 51.96
N ILE A 305 17.34 3.05 52.46
CA ILE A 305 16.82 4.22 53.13
C ILE A 305 17.34 4.19 54.52
#